data_cea2acca452535b5f22431edd3a39bf1
#
_entry.id   cea2acca452535b5f22431edd3a39bf1
#
_cell.length_a   1.000
_cell.length_b   1.000
_cell.length_c   1.000
_cell.angle_alpha   90.00
_cell.angle_beta   90.00
_cell.angle_gamma   90.00
#
_symmetry.space_group_name_H-M   'P 1'
#
loop_
_entity.id
_entity.type
_entity.pdbx_description
1 polymer ?
#
loop_
_entity_poly.entity_id
_entity_poly.type
_entity_poly.pdbx_seq_one_letter_code
_entity_poly.pdbx_strand_id
1 'polypeptide(L)'
;LQIVLETFSHAQPASKYSLSNGAETALTVRRQRRGATVARVIIAALTNVAVANDDVLAAGRAAFERERHDLEVIDGAEALIEAVLTSLRDQVARINAQLDRVEQSRITQQARLQKARSDLDISSRKFLSAGKLKDKGAISEVDYFERLREQRARELEVLISESELNILAAEANALARQRQSIISTAVENYQKQLNEASTSLAGLEAELSAARNQLALLAIRAPADGKVENLTVFTIGGFVEAGSTLMSIVPSGDGMEIEAFFDNRDIGFLEKGQEAFVKFDAFPAERFGIVRGRVTRVGADARGDIVPGKWVYAIHLVLDQETIGIGGRDIGFSPGMTATIDVITGERRLISYFFEPIIKAIQDGLGER
;
A
#
# COMPACT_ATOMS: atom_id res chain seq x y z
N LEU A 1 5.39 -19.77 32.79
CA LEU A 1 5.67 -19.44 31.37
C LEU A 1 7.17 -19.34 31.06
N GLN A 2 8.02 -19.22 32.09
CA GLN A 2 9.48 -19.17 31.93
C GLN A 2 10.11 -20.57 31.66
N ILE A 3 9.36 -21.63 31.89
CA ILE A 3 9.83 -23.03 31.78
C ILE A 3 10.01 -23.49 30.33
N VAL A 4 9.33 -22.88 29.37
CA VAL A 4 9.42 -23.26 27.95
C VAL A 4 10.63 -22.62 27.25
N LEU A 5 11.17 -21.54 27.76
CA LEU A 5 12.29 -20.80 27.14
C LEU A 5 13.69 -21.41 27.40
N GLU A 6 13.90 -22.17 28.48
CA GLU A 6 15.20 -22.78 28.79
C GLU A 6 15.48 -24.08 28.04
N THR A 7 14.47 -24.75 27.50
CA THR A 7 14.64 -26.03 26.82
C THR A 7 15.09 -25.94 25.36
N PHE A 8 15.01 -24.76 24.72
CA PHE A 8 15.48 -24.55 23.34
C PHE A 8 17.00 -24.30 23.21
N SER A 9 17.74 -24.22 24.31
CA SER A 9 19.20 -24.05 24.29
C SER A 9 19.97 -25.26 23.77
N HIS A 10 19.32 -26.43 23.63
CA HIS A 10 19.97 -27.66 23.15
C HIS A 10 19.39 -28.26 21.87
N ALA A 11 18.43 -27.59 21.22
CA ALA A 11 17.98 -28.00 19.90
C ALA A 11 19.00 -27.59 18.83
N GLN A 12 19.46 -28.58 18.17
CA GLN A 12 20.49 -28.68 17.14
C GLN A 12 20.48 -27.63 16.00
N PRO A 13 21.52 -27.61 15.14
CA PRO A 13 22.00 -26.46 14.32
C PRO A 13 21.03 -25.89 13.28
N ALA A 14 19.80 -26.37 13.17
CA ALA A 14 18.78 -25.77 12.29
C ALA A 14 18.46 -24.32 12.66
N SER A 15 18.59 -23.92 13.94
CA SER A 15 18.32 -22.55 14.37
C SER A 15 19.42 -21.55 13.97
N LYS A 16 20.68 -22.00 13.86
CA LYS A 16 21.80 -21.17 13.39
C LYS A 16 21.67 -20.85 11.90
N TYR A 17 21.20 -21.80 11.08
CA TYR A 17 20.98 -21.59 9.65
C TYR A 17 19.83 -20.62 9.39
N SER A 18 18.75 -20.66 10.16
CA SER A 18 17.62 -19.74 9.99
C SER A 18 17.94 -18.31 10.44
N LEU A 19 18.76 -18.13 11.47
CA LEU A 19 19.20 -16.80 11.94
C LEU A 19 20.21 -16.17 10.99
N SER A 20 21.14 -16.94 10.41
CA SER A 20 22.08 -16.45 9.40
C SER A 20 21.35 -16.03 8.11
N ASN A 21 20.42 -16.85 7.64
CA ASN A 21 19.60 -16.51 6.47
C ASN A 21 18.73 -15.26 6.69
N GLY A 22 18.16 -15.07 7.87
CA GLY A 22 17.41 -13.87 8.22
C GLY A 22 18.25 -12.59 8.22
N ALA A 23 19.50 -12.66 8.70
CA ALA A 23 20.43 -11.53 8.66
C ALA A 23 20.90 -11.22 7.23
N GLU A 24 21.21 -12.23 6.42
CA GLU A 24 21.56 -12.06 5.01
C GLU A 24 20.40 -11.49 4.20
N THR A 25 19.19 -11.98 4.41
CA THR A 25 17.97 -11.45 3.78
C THR A 25 17.74 -10.00 4.16
N ALA A 26 17.93 -9.61 5.44
CA ALA A 26 17.79 -8.23 5.90
C ALA A 26 18.84 -7.29 5.26
N LEU A 27 20.08 -7.74 5.07
CA LEU A 27 21.12 -7.00 4.37
C LEU A 27 20.77 -6.83 2.88
N THR A 28 20.24 -7.86 2.25
CA THR A 28 19.83 -7.84 0.83
C THR A 28 18.64 -6.88 0.64
N VAL A 29 17.65 -6.89 1.54
CA VAL A 29 16.55 -5.93 1.56
C VAL A 29 17.07 -4.49 1.64
N ARG A 30 18.02 -4.22 2.54
CA ARG A 30 18.64 -2.89 2.65
C ARG A 30 19.34 -2.48 1.36
N ARG A 31 20.08 -3.41 0.73
CA ARG A 31 20.77 -3.15 -0.54
C ARG A 31 19.79 -2.84 -1.68
N GLN A 32 18.68 -3.56 -1.78
CA GLN A 32 17.65 -3.32 -2.81
C GLN A 32 16.91 -1.99 -2.59
N ARG A 33 16.57 -1.65 -1.35
CA ARG A 33 16.00 -0.33 -1.02
C ARG A 33 16.94 0.80 -1.44
N ARG A 34 18.24 0.67 -1.18
CA ARG A 34 19.27 1.63 -1.62
C ARG A 34 19.25 1.85 -3.13
N GLY A 35 19.30 0.76 -3.89
CA GLY A 35 19.27 0.83 -5.37
C GLY A 35 18.00 1.51 -5.90
N ALA A 36 16.85 1.18 -5.35
CA ALA A 36 15.57 1.78 -5.73
C ALA A 36 15.53 3.29 -5.45
N THR A 37 16.03 3.73 -4.28
CA THR A 37 16.05 5.15 -3.92
C THR A 37 17.00 5.95 -4.81
N VAL A 38 18.21 5.44 -5.07
CA VAL A 38 19.17 6.07 -5.99
C VAL A 38 18.58 6.21 -7.40
N ALA A 39 17.97 5.15 -7.94
CA ALA A 39 17.34 5.18 -9.27
C ALA A 39 16.21 6.23 -9.32
N ARG A 40 15.39 6.33 -8.28
CA ARG A 40 14.28 7.31 -8.19
C ARG A 40 14.79 8.74 -8.22
N VAL A 41 15.86 9.05 -7.48
CA VAL A 41 16.48 10.38 -7.48
C VAL A 41 17.03 10.75 -8.86
N ILE A 42 17.73 9.82 -9.51
CA ILE A 42 18.29 10.05 -10.86
C ILE A 42 17.15 10.28 -11.87
N ILE A 43 16.07 9.50 -11.84
CA ILE A 43 14.90 9.69 -12.70
C ILE A 43 14.27 11.06 -12.47
N ALA A 44 14.08 11.47 -11.22
CA ALA A 44 13.50 12.77 -10.89
C ALA A 44 14.37 13.93 -11.37
N ALA A 45 15.69 13.82 -11.27
CA ALA A 45 16.62 14.80 -11.81
C ALA A 45 16.52 14.91 -13.34
N LEU A 46 16.52 13.78 -14.04
CA LEU A 46 16.47 13.73 -15.51
C LEU A 46 15.14 14.19 -16.07
N THR A 47 14.03 13.92 -15.40
CA THR A 47 12.69 14.36 -15.82
C THR A 47 12.57 15.88 -15.74
N ASN A 48 13.12 16.49 -14.69
CA ASN A 48 13.14 17.95 -14.55
C ASN A 48 14.01 18.64 -15.60
N VAL A 49 15.13 18.02 -16.00
CA VAL A 49 16.01 18.53 -17.08
C VAL A 49 15.32 18.49 -18.44
N ALA A 50 14.55 17.44 -18.72
CA ALA A 50 13.81 17.32 -19.98
C ALA A 50 12.75 18.43 -20.14
N VAL A 51 12.24 18.98 -19.04
CA VAL A 51 11.18 20.01 -19.03
C VAL A 51 11.74 21.43 -19.09
N ALA A 52 12.90 21.72 -18.47
CA ALA A 52 13.33 23.07 -18.18
C ALA A 52 14.55 23.59 -18.97
N ASN A 53 15.22 22.78 -19.76
CA ASN A 53 16.50 23.12 -20.42
C ASN A 53 17.62 23.57 -19.43
N ASP A 54 17.43 23.34 -18.11
CA ASP A 54 18.25 23.81 -17.03
C ASP A 54 19.33 22.83 -16.58
N ASP A 55 20.23 23.27 -15.70
CA ASP A 55 21.38 22.53 -15.22
C ASP A 55 20.97 21.18 -14.57
N VAL A 56 21.38 20.08 -15.17
CA VAL A 56 21.17 18.70 -14.70
C VAL A 56 21.60 18.53 -13.24
N LEU A 57 22.68 19.21 -12.83
CA LEU A 57 23.18 19.12 -11.47
C LEU A 57 22.31 19.85 -10.46
N ALA A 58 21.74 20.99 -10.83
CA ALA A 58 20.83 21.73 -9.96
C ALA A 58 19.53 20.93 -9.74
N ALA A 59 18.97 20.35 -10.79
CA ALA A 59 17.82 19.46 -10.71
C ALA A 59 18.12 18.21 -9.87
N GLY A 60 19.30 17.63 -10.04
CA GLY A 60 19.77 16.48 -9.26
C GLY A 60 19.90 16.78 -7.76
N ARG A 61 20.48 17.91 -7.41
CA ARG A 61 20.59 18.36 -6.00
C ARG A 61 19.22 18.59 -5.37
N ALA A 62 18.29 19.23 -6.09
CA ALA A 62 16.94 19.47 -5.60
C ALA A 62 16.15 18.14 -5.42
N ALA A 63 16.39 17.13 -6.25
CA ALA A 63 15.80 15.80 -6.10
C ALA A 63 16.44 15.05 -4.90
N PHE A 64 17.77 15.17 -4.74
CA PHE A 64 18.50 14.58 -3.62
C PHE A 64 18.01 15.14 -2.27
N GLU A 65 17.87 16.45 -2.14
CA GLU A 65 17.40 17.07 -0.90
C GLU A 65 15.99 16.63 -0.50
N ARG A 66 15.11 16.32 -1.45
CA ARG A 66 13.78 15.79 -1.17
C ARG A 66 13.80 14.37 -0.62
N GLU A 67 14.70 13.54 -1.07
CA GLU A 67 14.87 12.13 -0.66
C GLU A 67 15.98 11.94 0.40
N ARG A 68 16.53 13.03 0.94
CA ARG A 68 17.70 13.04 1.82
C ARG A 68 17.54 12.15 3.04
N HIS A 69 16.34 12.14 3.65
CA HIS A 69 16.09 11.32 4.84
C HIS A 69 16.28 9.81 4.57
N ASP A 70 15.89 9.35 3.40
CA ASP A 70 16.07 7.94 3.00
C ASP A 70 17.50 7.65 2.53
N LEU A 71 18.25 8.68 2.12
CA LEU A 71 19.60 8.59 1.58
C LEU A 71 20.70 8.78 2.63
N GLU A 72 20.45 9.47 3.74
CA GLU A 72 21.43 9.65 4.83
C GLU A 72 21.94 8.33 5.43
N VAL A 73 21.18 7.25 5.24
CA VAL A 73 21.57 5.88 5.66
C VAL A 73 22.50 5.21 4.63
N ILE A 74 22.80 5.87 3.48
CA ILE A 74 23.49 5.26 2.35
C ILE A 74 24.84 5.92 2.15
N ASP A 75 25.89 5.36 2.74
CA ASP A 75 27.27 5.78 2.46
C ASP A 75 27.57 5.70 0.96
N GLY A 76 28.06 6.81 0.38
CA GLY A 76 28.45 6.91 -1.03
C GLY A 76 27.32 7.08 -2.04
N ALA A 77 26.05 7.16 -1.64
CA ALA A 77 24.96 7.37 -2.59
C ALA A 77 25.04 8.74 -3.28
N GLU A 78 25.38 9.78 -2.53
CA GLU A 78 25.55 11.13 -3.05
C GLU A 78 26.65 11.17 -4.12
N ALA A 79 27.81 10.59 -3.84
CA ALA A 79 28.92 10.54 -4.79
C ALA A 79 28.56 9.75 -6.07
N LEU A 80 27.81 8.66 -5.93
CA LEU A 80 27.35 7.88 -7.07
C LEU A 80 26.36 8.67 -7.94
N ILE A 81 25.39 9.32 -7.32
CA ILE A 81 24.41 10.14 -8.03
C ILE A 81 25.12 11.31 -8.74
N GLU A 82 26.00 11.98 -8.05
CA GLU A 82 26.77 13.10 -8.62
C GLU A 82 27.66 12.65 -9.80
N ALA A 83 28.32 11.51 -9.70
CA ALA A 83 29.13 10.96 -10.79
C ALA A 83 28.29 10.63 -12.03
N VAL A 84 27.11 10.02 -11.85
CA VAL A 84 26.20 9.69 -12.94
C VAL A 84 25.67 10.97 -13.60
N LEU A 85 25.18 11.92 -12.79
CA LEU A 85 24.63 13.18 -13.32
C LEU A 85 25.72 14.01 -14.03
N THR A 86 26.94 14.03 -13.52
CA THR A 86 28.09 14.69 -14.17
C THR A 86 28.39 14.04 -15.52
N SER A 87 28.44 12.72 -15.59
CA SER A 87 28.67 11.99 -16.85
C SER A 87 27.60 12.30 -17.89
N LEU A 88 26.33 12.33 -17.51
CA LEU A 88 25.20 12.69 -18.39
C LEU A 88 25.25 14.16 -18.83
N ARG A 89 25.57 15.07 -17.90
CA ARG A 89 25.79 16.48 -18.19
C ARG A 89 26.86 16.67 -19.25
N ASP A 90 28.00 16.00 -19.11
CA ASP A 90 29.13 16.11 -20.05
C ASP A 90 28.77 15.55 -21.43
N GLN A 91 27.95 14.51 -21.49
CA GLN A 91 27.43 13.99 -22.76
C GLN A 91 26.49 15.00 -23.44
N VAL A 92 25.54 15.57 -22.71
CA VAL A 92 24.61 16.59 -23.21
C VAL A 92 25.36 17.86 -23.62
N ALA A 93 26.34 18.30 -22.81
CA ALA A 93 27.17 19.48 -23.14
C ALA A 93 27.95 19.35 -24.44
N ARG A 94 28.48 18.15 -24.73
CA ARG A 94 29.16 17.89 -26.03
C ARG A 94 28.21 18.06 -27.19
N ILE A 95 26.99 17.56 -27.11
CA ILE A 95 25.99 17.73 -28.17
C ILE A 95 25.53 19.17 -28.27
N ASN A 96 25.33 19.89 -27.18
CA ASN A 96 25.01 21.31 -27.20
C ASN A 96 26.12 22.14 -27.90
N ALA A 97 27.40 21.86 -27.63
CA ALA A 97 28.51 22.52 -28.29
C ALA A 97 28.56 22.24 -29.82
N GLN A 98 28.11 21.06 -30.27
CA GLN A 98 27.95 20.75 -31.69
C GLN A 98 26.78 21.51 -32.28
N LEU A 99 25.64 21.59 -31.60
CA LEU A 99 24.47 22.36 -31.99
C LEU A 99 24.84 23.85 -32.18
N ASP A 100 25.57 24.44 -31.25
CA ASP A 100 26.03 25.82 -31.32
C ASP A 100 26.90 26.06 -32.56
N ARG A 101 27.81 25.13 -32.91
CA ARG A 101 28.62 25.23 -34.11
C ARG A 101 27.77 25.20 -35.39
N VAL A 102 26.79 24.28 -35.45
CA VAL A 102 25.89 24.16 -36.58
C VAL A 102 25.04 25.44 -36.69
N GLU A 103 24.59 26.01 -35.59
CA GLU A 103 23.82 27.26 -35.59
C GLU A 103 24.66 28.45 -36.08
N GLN A 104 25.92 28.55 -35.67
CA GLN A 104 26.84 29.57 -36.23
C GLN A 104 27.07 29.40 -37.73
N SER A 105 27.21 28.14 -38.19
CA SER A 105 27.30 27.84 -39.61
C SER A 105 26.02 28.24 -40.35
N ARG A 106 24.84 27.98 -39.75
CA ARG A 106 23.54 28.37 -40.30
C ARG A 106 23.38 29.87 -40.47
N ILE A 107 23.79 30.65 -39.47
CA ILE A 107 23.77 32.13 -39.49
C ILE A 107 24.66 32.62 -40.65
N THR A 108 25.86 32.07 -40.76
CA THR A 108 26.81 32.46 -41.84
C THR A 108 26.22 32.13 -43.21
N GLN A 109 25.65 30.95 -43.40
CA GLN A 109 25.06 30.52 -44.66
C GLN A 109 23.78 31.30 -44.99
N GLN A 110 23.01 31.72 -43.99
CA GLN A 110 21.85 32.59 -44.18
C GLN A 110 22.26 33.97 -44.72
N ALA A 111 23.38 34.54 -44.25
CA ALA A 111 23.94 35.77 -44.78
C ALA A 111 24.42 35.61 -46.24
N ARG A 112 25.02 34.46 -46.59
CA ARG A 112 25.40 34.13 -47.98
C ARG A 112 24.20 34.03 -48.90
N LEU A 113 23.13 33.35 -48.46
CA LEU A 113 21.87 33.25 -49.20
C LEU A 113 21.27 34.62 -49.46
N GLN A 114 21.28 35.50 -48.45
CA GLN A 114 20.78 36.86 -48.56
C GLN A 114 21.57 37.65 -49.61
N LYS A 115 22.91 37.53 -49.63
CA LYS A 115 23.76 38.11 -50.67
C LYS A 115 23.44 37.54 -52.03
N ALA A 116 23.38 36.20 -52.20
CA ALA A 116 23.07 35.56 -53.45
C ALA A 116 21.71 36.00 -54.01
N ARG A 117 20.69 36.14 -53.19
CA ARG A 117 19.37 36.67 -53.56
C ARG A 117 19.45 38.12 -54.05
N SER A 118 20.24 38.97 -53.37
CA SER A 118 20.47 40.34 -53.79
C SER A 118 21.18 40.42 -55.20
N ASP A 119 22.22 39.57 -55.37
CA ASP A 119 22.95 39.50 -56.61
C ASP A 119 22.07 38.99 -57.78
N LEU A 120 21.17 38.02 -57.49
CA LEU A 120 20.17 37.55 -58.41
C LEU A 120 19.16 38.65 -58.79
N ASP A 121 18.67 39.46 -57.82
CA ASP A 121 17.79 40.57 -58.17
C ASP A 121 18.44 41.60 -59.09
N ILE A 122 19.71 41.94 -58.84
CA ILE A 122 20.47 42.88 -59.67
C ILE A 122 20.65 42.26 -61.08
N SER A 123 21.05 41.03 -61.22
CA SER A 123 21.25 40.37 -62.50
C SER A 123 19.94 40.20 -63.26
N SER A 124 18.85 39.91 -62.61
CA SER A 124 17.49 39.82 -63.18
C SER A 124 17.03 41.15 -63.76
N ARG A 125 17.24 42.27 -63.03
CA ARG A 125 16.93 43.62 -63.52
C ARG A 125 17.77 43.98 -64.74
N LYS A 126 19.09 43.63 -64.77
CA LYS A 126 19.97 43.83 -65.94
C LYS A 126 19.47 43.01 -67.10
N PHE A 127 19.11 41.74 -66.92
CA PHE A 127 18.58 40.88 -67.96
C PHE A 127 17.27 41.42 -68.56
N LEU A 128 16.31 41.82 -67.71
CA LEU A 128 15.05 42.46 -68.16
C LEU A 128 15.28 43.73 -68.96
N SER A 129 16.26 44.54 -68.59
CA SER A 129 16.65 45.76 -69.29
C SER A 129 17.30 45.42 -70.67
N ALA A 130 18.17 44.42 -70.71
CA ALA A 130 18.76 43.90 -71.93
C ALA A 130 17.69 43.37 -72.87
N GLY A 131 16.64 42.66 -72.40
CA GLY A 131 15.53 42.24 -73.28
C GLY A 131 14.84 43.41 -73.95
N LYS A 132 14.53 44.47 -73.23
CA LYS A 132 13.90 45.71 -73.75
C LYS A 132 14.82 46.41 -74.85
N LEU A 133 16.12 46.36 -74.63
CA LEU A 133 17.09 46.94 -75.54
C LEU A 133 17.27 46.09 -76.78
N LYS A 134 17.24 44.75 -76.71
CA LYS A 134 17.26 43.83 -77.82
C LYS A 134 16.06 44.08 -78.75
N ASP A 135 14.84 44.15 -78.16
CA ASP A 135 13.61 44.43 -78.90
C ASP A 135 13.66 45.76 -79.68
N LYS A 136 14.45 46.72 -79.20
CA LYS A 136 14.71 47.99 -79.88
C LYS A 136 15.92 47.96 -80.85
N GLY A 137 16.58 46.78 -80.98
CA GLY A 137 17.76 46.63 -81.79
C GLY A 137 19.03 47.35 -81.29
N ALA A 138 19.04 47.71 -79.93
CA ALA A 138 20.08 48.56 -79.34
C ALA A 138 21.24 47.74 -78.70
N ILE A 139 21.17 46.40 -78.63
CA ILE A 139 22.26 45.50 -78.22
C ILE A 139 22.43 44.32 -79.11
N SER A 140 23.61 43.70 -79.09
CA SER A 140 23.90 42.45 -79.84
C SER A 140 23.23 41.25 -79.21
N GLU A 141 23.01 40.21 -80.00
CA GLU A 141 22.47 38.95 -79.53
C GLU A 141 23.41 38.25 -78.53
N VAL A 142 24.72 38.39 -78.75
CA VAL A 142 25.75 37.88 -77.84
C VAL A 142 25.66 38.51 -76.46
N ASP A 143 25.53 39.84 -76.38
CA ASP A 143 25.38 40.55 -75.08
C ASP A 143 24.13 40.12 -74.36
N TYR A 144 23.02 39.90 -75.08
CA TYR A 144 21.79 39.39 -74.50
C TYR A 144 21.98 37.99 -73.86
N PHE A 145 22.63 37.05 -74.54
CA PHE A 145 22.91 35.72 -74.06
C PHE A 145 23.91 35.71 -72.89
N GLU A 146 24.86 36.66 -72.89
CA GLU A 146 25.74 36.82 -71.73
C GLU A 146 24.93 37.23 -70.44
N ARG A 147 23.97 38.15 -70.57
CA ARG A 147 23.10 38.53 -69.44
C ARG A 147 22.21 37.40 -68.99
N LEU A 148 21.70 36.59 -69.89
CA LEU A 148 20.92 35.40 -69.55
C LEU A 148 21.78 34.40 -68.80
N ARG A 149 23.03 34.17 -69.29
CA ARG A 149 23.97 33.26 -68.58
C ARG A 149 24.29 33.76 -67.18
N GLU A 150 24.57 35.06 -66.99
CA GLU A 150 24.81 35.68 -65.73
C GLU A 150 23.61 35.47 -64.78
N GLN A 151 22.38 35.72 -65.19
CA GLN A 151 21.18 35.51 -64.37
C GLN A 151 21.03 34.04 -63.97
N ARG A 152 21.19 33.09 -64.91
CA ARG A 152 21.09 31.66 -64.61
C ARG A 152 22.17 31.21 -63.67
N ALA A 153 23.40 31.70 -63.73
CA ALA A 153 24.45 31.41 -62.77
C ALA A 153 24.09 31.89 -61.37
N ARG A 154 23.50 33.10 -61.22
CA ARG A 154 23.03 33.61 -59.91
C ARG A 154 21.82 32.83 -59.36
N GLU A 155 20.92 32.38 -60.24
CA GLU A 155 19.80 31.53 -59.88
C GLU A 155 20.26 30.20 -59.22
N LEU A 156 21.28 29.57 -59.90
CA LEU A 156 21.89 28.34 -59.32
C LEU A 156 22.64 28.60 -58.04
N GLU A 157 23.29 29.73 -57.83
CA GLU A 157 23.97 30.11 -56.56
C GLU A 157 22.98 30.23 -55.44
N VAL A 158 21.80 30.80 -55.67
CA VAL A 158 20.70 30.84 -54.68
C VAL A 158 20.25 29.44 -54.34
N LEU A 159 20.00 28.56 -55.31
CA LEU A 159 19.54 27.19 -55.11
C LEU A 159 20.57 26.37 -54.30
N ILE A 160 21.86 26.52 -54.58
CA ILE A 160 22.93 25.87 -53.84
C ILE A 160 22.93 26.36 -52.40
N SER A 161 22.86 27.68 -52.17
CA SER A 161 22.84 28.26 -50.82
C SER A 161 21.61 27.83 -50.00
N GLU A 162 20.46 27.67 -50.65
CA GLU A 162 19.23 27.13 -50.01
C GLU A 162 19.39 25.67 -49.65
N SER A 163 19.99 24.86 -50.55
CA SER A 163 20.26 23.44 -50.25
C SER A 163 21.21 23.26 -49.08
N GLU A 164 22.28 24.08 -49.01
CA GLU A 164 23.23 24.07 -47.88
C GLU A 164 22.54 24.43 -46.54
N LEU A 165 21.62 25.40 -46.52
CA LEU A 165 20.81 25.72 -45.32
C LEU A 165 19.93 24.56 -44.90
N ASN A 166 19.32 23.84 -45.85
CA ASN A 166 18.50 22.69 -45.54
C ASN A 166 19.33 21.54 -44.96
N ILE A 167 20.56 21.34 -45.44
CA ILE A 167 21.50 20.36 -44.88
C ILE A 167 21.84 20.71 -43.43
N LEU A 168 22.19 21.97 -43.13
CA LEU A 168 22.50 22.42 -41.78
C LEU A 168 21.28 22.31 -40.85
N ALA A 169 20.07 22.59 -41.36
CA ALA A 169 18.84 22.40 -40.56
C ALA A 169 18.58 20.93 -40.25
N ALA A 170 18.82 20.03 -41.19
CA ALA A 170 18.71 18.58 -41.01
C ALA A 170 19.72 18.07 -39.96
N GLU A 171 20.96 18.58 -40.01
CA GLU A 171 22.03 18.26 -39.06
C GLU A 171 21.65 18.73 -37.63
N ALA A 172 21.18 19.98 -37.48
CA ALA A 172 20.71 20.50 -36.20
C ALA A 172 19.57 19.64 -35.61
N ASN A 173 18.61 19.25 -36.44
CA ASN A 173 17.51 18.36 -36.00
C ASN A 173 18.02 16.96 -35.61
N ALA A 174 19.02 16.42 -36.30
CA ALA A 174 19.61 15.14 -35.93
C ALA A 174 20.33 15.22 -34.59
N LEU A 175 21.11 16.25 -34.33
CA LEU A 175 21.78 16.49 -33.04
C LEU A 175 20.78 16.73 -31.91
N ALA A 176 19.69 17.46 -32.16
CA ALA A 176 18.62 17.66 -31.18
C ALA A 176 17.95 16.34 -30.79
N ARG A 177 17.66 15.47 -31.77
CA ARG A 177 17.14 14.11 -31.51
C ARG A 177 18.15 13.25 -30.74
N GLN A 178 19.44 13.35 -31.08
CA GLN A 178 20.50 12.63 -30.37
C GLN A 178 20.58 13.06 -28.88
N ARG A 179 20.51 14.37 -28.62
CA ARG A 179 20.44 14.90 -27.26
C ARG A 179 19.25 14.31 -26.49
N GLN A 180 18.07 14.32 -27.09
CA GLN A 180 16.87 13.76 -26.48
C GLN A 180 17.00 12.26 -26.22
N SER A 181 17.58 11.52 -27.16
CA SER A 181 17.79 10.07 -27.01
C SER A 181 18.72 9.72 -25.84
N ILE A 182 19.77 10.50 -25.59
CA ILE A 182 20.66 10.30 -24.43
C ILE A 182 19.88 10.35 -23.12
N ILE A 183 19.01 11.37 -22.97
CA ILE A 183 18.20 11.56 -21.77
C ILE A 183 17.16 10.43 -21.65
N SER A 184 16.43 10.14 -22.71
CA SER A 184 15.40 9.09 -22.71
C SER A 184 15.99 7.72 -22.37
N THR A 185 17.11 7.35 -22.97
CA THR A 185 17.79 6.07 -22.70
C THR A 185 18.26 5.98 -21.24
N ALA A 186 18.75 7.08 -20.69
CA ALA A 186 19.14 7.12 -19.28
C ALA A 186 17.92 6.92 -18.37
N VAL A 187 16.81 7.63 -18.63
CA VAL A 187 15.55 7.48 -17.88
C VAL A 187 15.05 6.04 -17.95
N GLU A 188 14.99 5.45 -19.14
CA GLU A 188 14.54 4.06 -19.34
C GLU A 188 15.39 3.06 -18.57
N ASN A 189 16.71 3.21 -18.61
CA ASN A 189 17.63 2.33 -17.89
C ASN A 189 17.42 2.40 -16.36
N TYR A 190 17.29 3.60 -15.82
CA TYR A 190 17.05 3.75 -14.38
C TYR A 190 15.64 3.34 -13.98
N GLN A 191 14.63 3.54 -14.83
CA GLN A 191 13.28 3.03 -14.61
C GLN A 191 13.27 1.51 -14.57
N LYS A 192 13.99 0.85 -15.45
CA LYS A 192 14.16 -0.62 -15.43
C LYS A 192 14.80 -1.08 -14.13
N GLN A 193 15.92 -0.46 -13.71
CA GLN A 193 16.57 -0.77 -12.46
C GLN A 193 15.66 -0.55 -11.24
N LEU A 194 14.86 0.52 -11.24
CA LEU A 194 13.89 0.79 -10.18
C LEU A 194 12.83 -0.31 -10.11
N ASN A 195 12.29 -0.72 -11.25
CA ASN A 195 11.27 -1.78 -11.31
C ASN A 195 11.83 -3.13 -10.84
N GLU A 196 13.04 -3.50 -11.29
CA GLU A 196 13.73 -4.71 -10.86
C GLU A 196 14.01 -4.71 -9.37
N ALA A 197 14.53 -3.59 -8.83
CA ALA A 197 14.77 -3.44 -7.41
C ALA A 197 13.49 -3.48 -6.58
N SER A 198 12.41 -2.86 -7.06
CA SER A 198 11.11 -2.85 -6.38
C SER A 198 10.46 -4.24 -6.34
N THR A 199 10.55 -4.99 -7.45
CA THR A 199 10.04 -6.37 -7.51
C THR A 199 10.82 -7.30 -6.59
N SER A 200 12.14 -7.20 -6.62
CA SER A 200 13.01 -7.98 -5.73
C SER A 200 12.77 -7.63 -4.26
N LEU A 201 12.59 -6.35 -3.95
CA LEU A 201 12.28 -5.88 -2.61
C LEU A 201 10.97 -6.48 -2.08
N ALA A 202 9.90 -6.44 -2.88
CA ALA A 202 8.61 -7.01 -2.50
C ALA A 202 8.71 -8.52 -2.21
N GLY A 203 9.46 -9.27 -3.03
CA GLY A 203 9.72 -10.69 -2.78
C GLY A 203 10.46 -10.95 -1.48
N LEU A 204 11.55 -10.22 -1.24
CA LEU A 204 12.35 -10.35 -0.02
C LEU A 204 11.60 -9.92 1.25
N GLU A 205 10.73 -8.91 1.16
CA GLU A 205 9.87 -8.48 2.28
C GLU A 205 8.82 -9.54 2.62
N ALA A 206 8.26 -10.22 1.61
CA ALA A 206 7.36 -11.35 1.82
C ALA A 206 8.08 -12.53 2.49
N GLU A 207 9.27 -12.90 2.03
CA GLU A 207 10.10 -13.94 2.63
C GLU A 207 10.47 -13.60 4.09
N LEU A 208 10.87 -12.37 4.34
CA LEU A 208 11.19 -11.89 5.69
C LEU A 208 9.98 -11.95 6.62
N SER A 209 8.80 -11.58 6.12
CA SER A 209 7.54 -11.67 6.87
C SER A 209 7.20 -13.13 7.19
N ALA A 210 7.31 -14.03 6.21
CA ALA A 210 7.08 -15.47 6.41
C ALA A 210 8.05 -16.04 7.44
N ALA A 211 9.34 -15.72 7.35
CA ALA A 211 10.34 -16.17 8.31
C ALA A 211 10.10 -15.65 9.72
N ARG A 212 9.67 -14.39 9.86
CA ARG A 212 9.28 -13.81 11.16
C ARG A 212 8.06 -14.49 11.77
N ASN A 213 7.05 -14.78 10.94
CA ASN A 213 5.87 -15.50 11.38
C ASN A 213 6.23 -16.93 11.84
N GLN A 214 7.08 -17.64 11.09
CA GLN A 214 7.58 -18.94 11.50
C GLN A 214 8.33 -18.88 12.84
N LEU A 215 9.18 -17.86 13.02
CA LEU A 215 9.91 -17.66 14.27
C LEU A 215 8.96 -17.33 15.44
N ALA A 216 7.91 -16.54 15.20
CA ALA A 216 6.90 -16.23 16.21
C ALA A 216 6.10 -17.48 16.62
N LEU A 217 5.86 -18.42 15.70
CA LEU A 217 5.18 -19.68 15.99
C LEU A 217 6.03 -20.67 16.82
N LEU A 218 7.35 -20.49 16.87
CA LEU A 218 8.22 -21.29 17.74
C LEU A 218 8.01 -21.00 19.25
N ALA A 219 7.47 -19.83 19.58
CA ALA A 219 7.15 -19.43 20.95
C ALA A 219 5.64 -19.32 21.14
N ILE A 220 5.01 -20.37 21.64
CA ILE A 220 3.58 -20.38 21.95
C ILE A 220 3.35 -19.51 23.20
N ARG A 221 2.52 -18.49 23.07
CA ARG A 221 2.18 -17.55 24.13
C ARG A 221 0.72 -17.71 24.53
N ALA A 222 0.41 -17.47 25.82
CA ALA A 222 -0.95 -17.38 26.28
C ALA A 222 -1.69 -16.21 25.60
N PRO A 223 -2.91 -16.43 25.07
CA PRO A 223 -3.69 -15.37 24.41
C PRO A 223 -4.24 -14.35 25.41
N ALA A 224 -4.42 -14.72 26.66
CA ALA A 224 -4.91 -13.88 27.74
C ALA A 224 -4.29 -14.28 29.08
N ASP A 225 -4.31 -13.37 30.04
CA ASP A 225 -3.97 -13.68 31.42
C ASP A 225 -5.06 -14.56 32.02
N GLY A 226 -4.66 -15.63 32.72
CA GLY A 226 -5.63 -16.59 33.24
C GLY A 226 -5.03 -17.73 33.99
N LYS A 227 -5.88 -18.63 34.45
CA LYS A 227 -5.53 -19.86 35.16
C LYS A 227 -5.39 -21.00 34.16
N VAL A 228 -4.26 -21.68 34.19
CA VAL A 228 -4.02 -22.86 33.34
C VAL A 228 -4.82 -24.04 33.88
N GLU A 229 -5.60 -24.67 33.00
CA GLU A 229 -6.30 -25.92 33.22
C GLU A 229 -5.93 -26.94 32.17
N ASN A 230 -6.10 -28.21 32.46
CA ASN A 230 -5.90 -29.34 31.54
C ASN A 230 -4.55 -29.27 30.78
N LEU A 231 -3.44 -29.17 31.53
CA LEU A 231 -2.11 -29.29 30.93
C LEU A 231 -1.93 -30.72 30.38
N THR A 232 -1.70 -30.84 29.07
CA THR A 232 -1.57 -32.13 28.39
C THR A 232 -0.11 -32.56 28.20
N VAL A 233 0.82 -31.59 28.18
CA VAL A 233 2.23 -31.84 27.94
C VAL A 233 3.02 -31.65 29.24
N PHE A 234 3.62 -32.73 29.73
CA PHE A 234 4.39 -32.73 30.99
C PHE A 234 5.89 -32.95 30.78
N THR A 235 6.31 -33.39 29.58
CA THR A 235 7.69 -33.81 29.32
C THR A 235 8.44 -32.70 28.59
N ILE A 236 9.51 -32.22 29.20
CA ILE A 236 10.44 -31.30 28.56
C ILE A 236 11.18 -32.04 27.43
N GLY A 237 11.23 -31.44 26.23
CA GLY A 237 11.82 -32.08 25.05
C GLY A 237 10.95 -33.15 24.39
N GLY A 238 9.69 -33.31 24.83
CA GLY A 238 8.71 -34.18 24.21
C GLY A 238 8.27 -33.68 22.84
N PHE A 239 7.85 -34.62 21.98
CA PHE A 239 7.25 -34.31 20.68
C PHE A 239 5.78 -33.93 20.87
N VAL A 240 5.36 -32.87 20.14
CA VAL A 240 3.97 -32.38 20.11
C VAL A 240 3.51 -32.36 18.68
N GLU A 241 2.38 -32.99 18.40
CA GLU A 241 1.80 -33.00 17.05
C GLU A 241 1.18 -31.62 16.72
N ALA A 242 1.27 -31.24 15.44
CA ALA A 242 0.64 -30.01 14.98
C ALA A 242 -0.89 -30.10 15.16
N GLY A 243 -1.48 -29.04 15.76
CA GLY A 243 -2.91 -28.99 16.04
C GLY A 243 -3.35 -29.64 17.36
N SER A 244 -2.43 -30.25 18.13
CA SER A 244 -2.77 -30.78 19.45
C SER A 244 -2.95 -29.67 20.48
N THR A 245 -3.88 -29.88 21.43
CA THR A 245 -4.11 -28.97 22.54
C THR A 245 -3.03 -29.18 23.60
N LEU A 246 -2.28 -28.14 23.92
CA LEU A 246 -1.22 -28.16 24.92
C LEU A 246 -1.76 -27.93 26.35
N MET A 247 -2.61 -26.95 26.49
CA MET A 247 -3.26 -26.57 27.74
C MET A 247 -4.52 -25.76 27.45
N SER A 248 -5.40 -25.66 28.40
CA SER A 248 -6.53 -24.75 28.42
C SER A 248 -6.26 -23.61 29.38
N ILE A 249 -6.62 -22.37 28.99
CA ILE A 249 -6.47 -21.19 29.83
C ILE A 249 -7.87 -20.63 30.09
N VAL A 250 -8.24 -20.55 31.34
CA VAL A 250 -9.45 -19.85 31.80
C VAL A 250 -9.07 -18.40 32.07
N PRO A 251 -9.55 -17.43 31.27
CA PRO A 251 -9.21 -16.03 31.46
C PRO A 251 -9.60 -15.54 32.85
N SER A 252 -8.70 -14.78 33.46
CA SER A 252 -8.98 -14.07 34.73
C SER A 252 -9.35 -12.64 34.34
N GLY A 253 -10.61 -12.33 34.22
CA GLY A 253 -11.00 -10.97 33.88
C GLY A 253 -12.47 -10.84 33.53
N ASP A 254 -12.87 -9.67 33.47
CA ASP A 254 -14.08 -8.99 33.01
C ASP A 254 -15.38 -9.81 33.01
N GLY A 255 -15.94 -10.01 34.20
CA GLY A 255 -17.33 -10.38 34.33
C GLY A 255 -17.64 -11.85 34.05
N MET A 256 -18.31 -12.49 34.99
CA MET A 256 -18.85 -13.82 34.75
C MET A 256 -20.15 -13.70 33.96
N GLU A 257 -20.18 -14.33 32.76
CA GLU A 257 -21.40 -14.48 31.99
C GLU A 257 -22.03 -15.84 32.29
N ILE A 258 -23.33 -15.86 32.49
CA ILE A 258 -24.09 -17.09 32.70
C ILE A 258 -24.84 -17.39 31.42
N GLU A 259 -24.68 -18.60 30.90
CA GLU A 259 -25.48 -19.14 29.80
C GLU A 259 -26.62 -19.99 30.42
N ALA A 260 -27.86 -19.61 30.15
CA ALA A 260 -29.04 -20.34 30.58
C ALA A 260 -29.87 -20.81 29.37
N PHE A 261 -30.56 -21.94 29.55
CA PHE A 261 -31.35 -22.55 28.50
C PHE A 261 -32.83 -22.52 28.86
N PHE A 262 -33.62 -21.82 28.05
CA PHE A 262 -35.07 -21.66 28.23
C PHE A 262 -35.83 -22.40 27.14
N ASP A 263 -36.99 -22.95 27.51
CA ASP A 263 -37.88 -23.66 26.58
C ASP A 263 -38.43 -22.70 25.52
N ASN A 264 -38.66 -23.21 24.32
CA ASN A 264 -39.25 -22.46 23.19
C ASN A 264 -40.58 -21.79 23.52
N ARG A 265 -41.30 -22.30 24.53
CA ARG A 265 -42.60 -21.73 24.95
C ARG A 265 -42.44 -20.40 25.70
N ASP A 266 -41.30 -20.19 26.33
CA ASP A 266 -41.10 -19.04 27.23
C ASP A 266 -40.32 -17.92 26.55
N ILE A 267 -39.67 -18.20 25.38
CA ILE A 267 -38.80 -17.25 24.66
C ILE A 267 -39.49 -15.96 24.24
N GLY A 268 -40.79 -16.04 23.91
CA GLY A 268 -41.59 -14.87 23.51
C GLY A 268 -41.79 -13.81 24.58
N PHE A 269 -41.45 -14.13 25.83
CA PHE A 269 -41.56 -13.21 26.98
C PHE A 269 -40.17 -12.70 27.45
N LEU A 270 -39.09 -13.15 26.80
CA LEU A 270 -37.75 -12.84 27.23
C LEU A 270 -37.13 -11.75 26.33
N GLU A 271 -36.71 -10.67 26.99
CA GLU A 271 -36.12 -9.54 26.33
C GLU A 271 -34.79 -9.12 26.97
N LYS A 272 -33.91 -8.51 26.14
CA LYS A 272 -32.67 -7.92 26.66
C LYS A 272 -32.98 -6.83 27.67
N GLY A 273 -32.27 -6.86 28.80
CA GLY A 273 -32.38 -5.86 29.86
C GLY A 273 -33.29 -6.26 30.99
N GLN A 274 -33.99 -7.39 30.91
CA GLN A 274 -34.83 -7.91 32.02
C GLN A 274 -33.97 -8.33 33.21
N GLU A 275 -34.48 -8.10 34.40
CA GLU A 275 -33.87 -8.57 35.64
C GLU A 275 -34.11 -10.08 35.83
N ALA A 276 -33.09 -10.74 36.36
CA ALA A 276 -33.14 -12.16 36.64
C ALA A 276 -32.61 -12.45 38.04
N PHE A 277 -33.18 -13.45 38.66
CA PHE A 277 -32.74 -14.00 39.91
C PHE A 277 -31.97 -15.29 39.67
N VAL A 278 -30.73 -15.31 40.13
CA VAL A 278 -29.82 -16.45 39.96
C VAL A 278 -29.63 -17.15 41.28
N LYS A 279 -29.95 -18.44 41.34
CA LYS A 279 -29.78 -19.32 42.47
C LYS A 279 -28.72 -20.34 42.12
N PHE A 280 -27.54 -20.22 42.71
CA PHE A 280 -26.43 -21.16 42.47
C PHE A 280 -26.65 -22.46 43.28
N ASP A 281 -26.48 -23.61 42.67
CA ASP A 281 -26.62 -24.90 43.34
C ASP A 281 -25.55 -25.11 44.41
N ALA A 282 -24.34 -24.53 44.19
CA ALA A 282 -23.26 -24.55 45.16
C ALA A 282 -23.55 -23.70 46.44
N PHE A 283 -24.50 -22.74 46.36
CA PHE A 283 -24.84 -21.80 47.44
C PHE A 283 -26.37 -21.75 47.63
N PRO A 284 -26.94 -22.65 48.45
CA PRO A 284 -28.38 -22.70 48.66
C PRO A 284 -28.98 -21.35 49.05
N ALA A 285 -30.01 -20.91 48.28
CA ALA A 285 -30.59 -19.58 48.38
C ALA A 285 -31.20 -19.25 49.77
N GLU A 286 -31.63 -20.28 50.52
CA GLU A 286 -32.16 -20.13 51.87
C GLU A 286 -31.11 -19.62 52.87
N ARG A 287 -29.84 -19.90 52.65
CA ARG A 287 -28.75 -19.50 53.54
C ARG A 287 -27.93 -18.32 53.05
N PHE A 288 -27.81 -18.18 51.74
CA PHE A 288 -26.88 -17.25 51.13
C PHE A 288 -27.57 -16.15 50.29
N GLY A 289 -28.88 -16.30 50.11
CA GLY A 289 -29.65 -15.32 49.36
C GLY A 289 -29.65 -15.61 47.85
N ILE A 290 -30.24 -14.71 47.10
CA ILE A 290 -30.42 -14.78 45.64
C ILE A 290 -29.54 -13.69 45.01
N VAL A 291 -28.79 -14.05 43.99
CA VAL A 291 -27.97 -13.08 43.23
C VAL A 291 -28.81 -12.49 42.12
N ARG A 292 -28.74 -11.17 41.96
CA ARG A 292 -29.38 -10.48 40.84
C ARG A 292 -28.48 -10.46 39.65
N GLY A 293 -29.09 -10.56 38.46
CA GLY A 293 -28.43 -10.44 37.18
C GLY A 293 -29.34 -9.80 36.15
N ARG A 294 -28.80 -9.54 35.03
CA ARG A 294 -29.53 -8.92 33.91
C ARG A 294 -29.28 -9.65 32.60
N VAL A 295 -30.35 -9.84 31.83
CA VAL A 295 -30.27 -10.43 30.49
C VAL A 295 -29.50 -9.49 29.56
N THR A 296 -28.38 -9.94 29.05
CA THR A 296 -27.55 -9.20 28.10
C THR A 296 -27.88 -9.53 26.66
N ARG A 297 -28.16 -10.81 26.40
CA ARG A 297 -28.46 -11.32 25.07
C ARG A 297 -29.42 -12.49 25.11
N VAL A 298 -30.38 -12.49 24.19
CA VAL A 298 -31.28 -13.61 23.89
C VAL A 298 -30.82 -14.25 22.58
N GLY A 299 -30.64 -15.57 22.58
CA GLY A 299 -30.24 -16.31 21.39
C GLY A 299 -31.29 -16.20 20.29
N ALA A 300 -30.87 -16.07 19.06
CA ALA A 300 -31.76 -15.95 17.91
C ALA A 300 -32.19 -17.31 17.34
N ASP A 301 -31.55 -18.40 17.76
CA ASP A 301 -31.80 -19.73 17.23
C ASP A 301 -31.98 -20.76 18.37
N ALA A 302 -32.86 -21.74 18.11
CA ALA A 302 -33.12 -22.81 19.05
C ALA A 302 -32.16 -23.98 18.80
N ARG A 303 -31.65 -24.54 19.89
CA ARG A 303 -30.76 -25.74 19.90
C ARG A 303 -31.52 -26.93 20.46
N GLY A 304 -31.52 -28.03 19.70
CA GLY A 304 -32.17 -29.29 20.08
C GLY A 304 -31.21 -30.33 20.66
N ASP A 305 -29.92 -30.05 20.64
CA ASP A 305 -28.85 -30.96 21.04
C ASP A 305 -28.47 -30.86 22.53
N ILE A 306 -28.88 -29.80 23.22
CA ILE A 306 -28.49 -29.51 24.60
C ILE A 306 -29.35 -30.31 25.61
N VAL A 307 -30.69 -30.36 25.37
CA VAL A 307 -31.63 -31.11 26.18
C VAL A 307 -32.35 -32.12 25.33
N PRO A 308 -32.21 -33.42 25.55
CA PRO A 308 -32.84 -34.45 24.71
C PRO A 308 -34.36 -34.24 24.57
N GLY A 309 -34.84 -34.12 23.34
CA GLY A 309 -36.27 -34.00 23.05
C GLY A 309 -36.89 -32.62 23.28
N LYS A 310 -36.07 -31.57 23.54
CA LYS A 310 -36.56 -30.22 23.74
C LYS A 310 -35.75 -29.22 22.85
N TRP A 311 -36.44 -28.26 22.31
CA TRP A 311 -35.82 -27.10 21.65
C TRP A 311 -35.67 -25.98 22.67
N VAL A 312 -34.44 -25.56 22.93
CA VAL A 312 -34.09 -24.55 23.94
C VAL A 312 -33.33 -23.41 23.32
N TYR A 313 -33.57 -22.20 23.83
CA TYR A 313 -32.82 -20.99 23.44
C TYR A 313 -31.79 -20.67 24.52
N ALA A 314 -30.59 -20.33 24.07
CA ALA A 314 -29.52 -19.87 24.94
C ALA A 314 -29.73 -18.39 25.28
N ILE A 315 -29.70 -18.05 26.54
CA ILE A 315 -29.78 -16.68 27.07
C ILE A 315 -28.55 -16.39 27.87
N HIS A 316 -27.97 -15.23 27.66
CA HIS A 316 -26.80 -14.79 28.39
C HIS A 316 -27.17 -13.72 29.39
N LEU A 317 -26.62 -13.88 30.59
CA LEU A 317 -26.87 -12.97 31.73
C LEU A 317 -25.54 -12.54 32.34
N VAL A 318 -25.49 -11.32 32.82
CA VAL A 318 -24.38 -10.82 33.64
C VAL A 318 -24.90 -10.59 35.07
N LEU A 319 -24.10 -10.97 36.04
CA LEU A 319 -24.40 -10.77 37.46
C LEU A 319 -24.11 -9.34 37.87
N ASP A 320 -24.94 -8.78 38.74
CA ASP A 320 -24.72 -7.46 39.34
C ASP A 320 -23.60 -7.50 40.41
N GLN A 321 -23.25 -8.68 40.89
CA GLN A 321 -22.17 -8.89 41.87
C GLN A 321 -21.43 -10.20 41.59
N GLU A 322 -20.12 -10.18 41.71
CA GLU A 322 -19.23 -11.32 41.40
C GLU A 322 -18.89 -12.17 42.61
N THR A 323 -19.36 -11.77 43.81
CA THR A 323 -19.06 -12.44 45.07
C THR A 323 -20.30 -12.58 45.89
N ILE A 324 -20.30 -13.61 46.76
CA ILE A 324 -21.32 -13.84 47.76
C ILE A 324 -20.68 -13.83 49.14
N GLY A 325 -21.28 -13.12 50.10
CA GLY A 325 -20.79 -13.02 51.48
C GLY A 325 -21.12 -14.25 52.30
N ILE A 326 -20.12 -14.99 52.75
CA ILE A 326 -20.29 -16.18 53.62
C ILE A 326 -19.48 -16.01 54.90
N GLY A 327 -20.16 -15.86 56.04
CA GLY A 327 -19.50 -15.79 57.34
C GLY A 327 -18.46 -14.68 57.48
N GLY A 328 -18.67 -13.53 56.80
CA GLY A 328 -17.76 -12.39 56.82
C GLY A 328 -16.61 -12.50 55.80
N ARG A 329 -16.65 -13.44 54.87
CA ARG A 329 -15.72 -13.58 53.72
C ARG A 329 -16.50 -13.50 52.42
N ASP A 330 -15.99 -12.74 51.49
CA ASP A 330 -16.53 -12.70 50.15
C ASP A 330 -15.94 -13.86 49.32
N ILE A 331 -16.80 -14.74 48.84
CA ILE A 331 -16.43 -15.89 47.99
C ILE A 331 -16.87 -15.58 46.58
N GLY A 332 -15.90 -15.59 45.64
CA GLY A 332 -16.16 -15.41 44.21
C GLY A 332 -16.81 -16.63 43.58
N PHE A 333 -17.64 -16.39 42.61
CA PHE A 333 -18.17 -17.44 41.76
C PHE A 333 -17.06 -18.03 40.87
N SER A 334 -17.14 -19.31 40.57
CA SER A 334 -16.16 -19.98 39.73
C SER A 334 -16.81 -20.43 38.41
N PRO A 335 -16.10 -20.33 37.27
CA PRO A 335 -16.58 -20.90 36.02
C PRO A 335 -16.93 -22.40 36.18
N GLY A 336 -18.01 -22.84 35.54
CA GLY A 336 -18.49 -24.22 35.64
C GLY A 336 -19.49 -24.47 36.77
N MET A 337 -19.85 -23.48 37.60
CA MET A 337 -20.94 -23.59 38.54
C MET A 337 -22.29 -23.66 37.85
N THR A 338 -23.19 -24.54 38.33
CA THR A 338 -24.57 -24.62 37.85
C THR A 338 -25.48 -23.73 38.68
N ALA A 339 -26.50 -23.17 38.06
CA ALA A 339 -27.46 -22.27 38.68
C ALA A 339 -28.86 -22.43 38.06
N THR A 340 -29.88 -22.18 38.86
CA THR A 340 -31.26 -22.03 38.39
C THR A 340 -31.58 -20.54 38.26
N ILE A 341 -32.20 -20.17 37.13
CA ILE A 341 -32.44 -18.78 36.77
C ILE A 341 -33.94 -18.53 36.61
N ASP A 342 -34.43 -17.52 37.34
CA ASP A 342 -35.80 -17.03 37.24
C ASP A 342 -35.76 -15.62 36.62
N VAL A 343 -36.27 -15.44 35.41
CA VAL A 343 -36.31 -14.12 34.71
C VAL A 343 -37.65 -13.47 34.99
N ILE A 344 -37.63 -12.18 35.35
CA ILE A 344 -38.84 -11.39 35.56
C ILE A 344 -39.40 -10.93 34.20
N THR A 345 -40.47 -11.58 33.73
CA THR A 345 -41.06 -11.33 32.43
C THR A 345 -42.16 -10.26 32.42
N GLY A 346 -42.64 -9.82 33.56
CA GLY A 346 -43.61 -8.76 33.68
C GLY A 346 -44.28 -8.66 35.02
N GLU A 347 -44.91 -7.52 35.27
CA GLU A 347 -45.72 -7.28 36.46
C GLU A 347 -47.21 -7.34 36.09
N ARG A 348 -47.99 -8.13 36.82
CA ARG A 348 -49.44 -8.14 36.65
C ARG A 348 -50.09 -7.52 37.87
N ARG A 349 -51.15 -6.70 37.67
CA ARG A 349 -51.92 -6.14 38.76
C ARG A 349 -52.73 -7.26 39.43
N LEU A 350 -52.66 -7.40 40.74
CA LEU A 350 -53.37 -8.42 41.51
C LEU A 350 -54.85 -8.46 41.25
N ILE A 351 -55.45 -7.30 40.91
CA ILE A 351 -56.87 -7.17 40.63
C ILE A 351 -57.27 -7.93 39.33
N SER A 352 -56.36 -8.07 38.35
CA SER A 352 -56.67 -8.82 37.12
C SER A 352 -56.88 -10.31 37.38
N TYR A 353 -56.24 -10.88 38.42
CA TYR A 353 -56.35 -12.28 38.78
C TYR A 353 -57.78 -12.63 39.26
N PHE A 354 -58.47 -11.70 39.92
CA PHE A 354 -59.87 -11.89 40.34
C PHE A 354 -60.88 -11.70 39.22
N PHE A 355 -60.61 -10.88 38.26
CA PHE A 355 -61.55 -10.58 37.18
C PHE A 355 -61.35 -11.43 35.90
N GLU A 356 -60.17 -12.03 35.71
CA GLU A 356 -59.83 -12.85 34.53
C GLU A 356 -60.75 -14.05 34.35
N PRO A 357 -61.18 -14.83 35.43
CA PRO A 357 -62.15 -15.90 35.29
C PRO A 357 -63.56 -15.40 34.89
N ILE A 358 -63.91 -14.20 35.35
CA ILE A 358 -65.22 -13.59 35.06
C ILE A 358 -65.26 -13.08 33.62
N ILE A 359 -64.18 -12.44 33.18
CA ILE A 359 -64.06 -11.95 31.78
C ILE A 359 -64.02 -13.12 30.82
N LYS A 360 -63.31 -14.19 31.15
CA LYS A 360 -63.20 -15.40 30.35
C LYS A 360 -64.55 -16.11 30.25
N ALA A 361 -65.33 -16.23 31.33
CA ALA A 361 -66.68 -16.80 31.35
C ALA A 361 -67.66 -15.95 30.49
N ILE A 362 -67.47 -14.61 30.46
CA ILE A 362 -68.29 -13.73 29.63
C ILE A 362 -67.90 -13.84 28.15
N GLN A 363 -66.61 -13.97 27.85
CA GLN A 363 -66.10 -14.14 26.46
C GLN A 363 -66.51 -15.51 25.89
N ASP A 364 -66.38 -16.57 26.67
CA ASP A 364 -66.77 -17.92 26.28
C ASP A 364 -68.31 -18.04 26.14
N GLY A 365 -69.10 -17.33 26.98
CA GLY A 365 -70.55 -17.32 26.92
C GLY A 365 -71.16 -16.44 25.80
N LEU A 366 -70.41 -15.47 25.26
CA LEU A 366 -70.83 -14.62 24.16
C LEU A 366 -70.22 -15.04 22.82
N GLY A 367 -69.32 -16.02 22.80
CA GLY A 367 -68.60 -16.52 21.64
C GLY A 367 -69.21 -17.75 20.96
N GLU A 368 -70.32 -18.22 21.37
CA GLU A 368 -71.06 -19.32 20.72
C GLU A 368 -71.76 -18.83 19.44
N ARG A 369 -70.98 -18.99 18.35
CA ARG A 369 -71.51 -19.19 17.01
C ARG A 369 -70.63 -20.13 16.22
#